data_2ba433d1efaff3f51c5e89ec4ed5e2a5
#
_entry.id   2ba433d1efaff3f51c5e89ec4ed5e2a5
#
_cell.length_a   1.000
_cell.length_b   1.000
_cell.length_c   1.000
_cell.angle_alpha   90.00
_cell.angle_beta   90.00
_cell.angle_gamma   90.00
#
_symmetry.space_group_name_H-M   'P 1'
#
loop_
_entity.id
_entity.type
_entity.pdbx_description
1 polymer ?
#
loop_
_entity_poly.entity_id
_entity_poly.type
_entity_poly.pdbx_seq_one_letter_code
_entity_poly.pdbx_strand_id
1 'polypeptide(L)'
;MTAYEIMKARHALEVKKRDLRAIIEDADEAMCSAYQNYCKAETDTDNFSDEEVEKLCDIYEARCATFNELEEEMEVIEHAIEVFSDMESVVDELYRYKIWEG
;
A
#
# COMPACT_ATOMS: atom_id res chain seq x y z
N MET A 1 -9.07 -1.82 26.24
CA MET A 1 -9.38 -0.82 25.19
C MET A 1 -10.86 -0.48 25.24
N THR A 2 -11.21 0.80 25.25
CA THR A 2 -12.61 1.21 25.21
C THR A 2 -13.16 1.15 23.78
N ALA A 3 -14.49 1.15 23.65
CA ALA A 3 -15.17 1.20 22.34
C ALA A 3 -14.74 2.44 21.53
N TYR A 4 -14.59 3.57 22.22
CA TYR A 4 -14.13 4.82 21.61
C TYR A 4 -12.71 4.70 21.06
N GLU A 5 -11.80 4.09 21.83
CA GLU A 5 -10.42 3.89 21.42
C GLU A 5 -10.31 2.97 20.20
N ILE A 6 -11.13 1.92 20.14
CA ILE A 6 -11.20 1.00 18.99
C ILE A 6 -11.66 1.74 17.74
N MET A 7 -12.73 2.52 17.85
CA MET A 7 -13.25 3.32 16.74
C MET A 7 -12.22 4.34 16.25
N LYS A 8 -11.55 5.00 17.18
CA LYS A 8 -10.52 6.01 16.85
C LYS A 8 -9.31 5.38 16.17
N ALA A 9 -8.87 4.20 16.63
CA ALA A 9 -7.77 3.46 16.02
C ALA A 9 -8.13 3.01 14.59
N ARG A 10 -9.33 2.49 14.38
CA ARG A 10 -9.80 2.10 13.04
C ARG A 10 -9.85 3.30 12.10
N HIS A 11 -10.39 4.42 12.58
CA HIS A 11 -10.45 5.64 11.77
C HIS A 11 -9.05 6.13 11.37
N ALA A 12 -8.10 6.11 12.30
CA ALA A 12 -6.71 6.51 12.01
C ALA A 12 -6.08 5.61 10.94
N LEU A 13 -6.37 4.30 10.97
CA LEU A 13 -5.89 3.36 9.97
C LEU A 13 -6.54 3.60 8.60
N GLU A 14 -7.82 3.96 8.55
CA GLU A 14 -8.50 4.30 7.30
C GLU A 14 -7.91 5.54 6.65
N VAL A 15 -7.53 6.54 7.45
CA VAL A 15 -6.83 7.73 6.95
C VAL A 15 -5.46 7.34 6.36
N LYS A 16 -4.70 6.50 7.07
CA LYS A 16 -3.42 5.98 6.58
C LYS A 16 -3.58 5.20 5.27
N LYS A 17 -4.61 4.37 5.18
CA LYS A 17 -4.93 3.61 3.97
C LYS A 17 -5.16 4.53 2.78
N ARG A 18 -5.95 5.59 2.97
CA ARG A 18 -6.22 6.59 1.93
C ARG A 18 -4.94 7.27 1.46
N ASP A 19 -4.10 7.71 2.41
CA ASP A 19 -2.85 8.40 2.10
C ASP A 19 -1.86 7.48 1.40
N LEU A 20 -1.76 6.23 1.86
CA LEU A 20 -0.88 5.23 1.26
C LEU A 20 -1.34 4.85 -0.16
N ARG A 21 -2.65 4.84 -0.40
CA ARG A 21 -3.19 4.55 -1.75
C ARG A 21 -2.69 5.57 -2.78
N ALA A 22 -2.65 6.85 -2.42
CA ALA A 22 -2.12 7.89 -3.29
C ALA A 22 -0.62 7.67 -3.57
N ILE A 23 0.14 7.27 -2.56
CA ILE A 23 1.58 6.95 -2.70
C ILE A 23 1.77 5.74 -3.62
N ILE A 24 0.93 4.71 -3.49
CA ILE A 24 0.97 3.52 -4.34
C ILE A 24 0.66 3.87 -5.79
N GLU A 25 -0.32 4.73 -6.03
CA GLU A 25 -0.64 5.19 -7.38
C GLU A 25 0.55 5.90 -8.03
N ASP A 26 1.24 6.77 -7.28
CA ASP A 26 2.44 7.45 -7.76
C ASP A 26 3.58 6.45 -8.04
N ALA A 27 3.74 5.45 -7.17
CA ALA A 27 4.75 4.40 -7.35
C ALA A 27 4.44 3.54 -8.57
N ASP A 28 3.18 3.25 -8.84
CA ASP A 28 2.73 2.52 -10.03
C ASP A 28 3.05 3.29 -11.31
N GLU A 29 2.77 4.59 -11.33
CA GLU A 29 3.11 5.45 -12.47
C GLU A 29 4.61 5.50 -12.71
N ALA A 30 5.41 5.62 -11.64
CA ALA A 30 6.87 5.63 -11.74
C ALA A 30 7.40 4.29 -12.28
N MET A 31 6.81 3.18 -11.83
CA MET A 31 7.17 1.84 -12.31
C MET A 31 6.84 1.67 -13.79
N CYS A 32 5.64 2.09 -14.21
CA CYS A 32 5.21 2.02 -15.60
C CYS A 32 6.09 2.88 -16.52
N SER A 33 6.43 4.09 -16.09
CA SER A 33 7.32 4.99 -16.83
C SER A 33 8.72 4.39 -16.98
N ALA A 34 9.25 3.80 -15.93
CA ALA A 34 10.55 3.14 -15.95
C ALA A 34 10.55 1.93 -16.89
N TYR A 35 9.45 1.17 -16.91
CA TYR A 35 9.30 0.04 -17.82
C TYR A 35 9.28 0.49 -19.28
N GLN A 36 8.52 1.55 -19.60
CA GLN A 36 8.44 2.10 -20.95
C GLN A 36 9.82 2.60 -21.42
N ASN A 37 10.55 3.29 -20.56
CA ASN A 37 11.90 3.77 -20.87
C ASN A 37 12.87 2.61 -21.15
N TYR A 38 12.78 1.56 -20.33
CA TYR A 38 13.60 0.37 -20.49
C TYR A 38 13.28 -0.34 -21.82
N CYS A 39 12.01 -0.57 -22.12
CA CYS A 39 11.59 -1.23 -23.37
C CYS A 39 12.00 -0.44 -24.61
N LYS A 40 11.86 0.88 -24.56
CA LYS A 40 12.26 1.76 -25.66
C LYS A 40 13.75 1.68 -25.91
N ALA A 41 14.56 1.71 -24.86
CA ALA A 41 16.00 1.61 -24.98
C ALA A 41 16.45 0.23 -25.47
N GLU A 42 15.81 -0.83 -25.01
CA GLU A 42 16.10 -2.20 -25.42
C GLU A 42 15.86 -2.43 -26.91
N THR A 43 14.87 -1.78 -27.49
CA THR A 43 14.52 -1.90 -28.92
C THR A 43 15.28 -0.93 -29.82
N ASP A 44 15.92 0.10 -29.27
CA ASP A 44 16.65 1.13 -29.99
C ASP A 44 18.17 1.00 -29.77
N THR A 45 18.75 -0.03 -30.36
CA THR A 45 20.18 -0.35 -30.21
C THR A 45 21.11 0.69 -30.85
N ASP A 46 20.62 1.56 -31.74
CA ASP A 46 21.41 2.59 -32.39
C ASP A 46 21.66 3.80 -31.47
N ASN A 47 20.71 4.10 -30.60
CA ASN A 47 20.75 5.28 -29.72
C ASN A 47 21.12 4.97 -28.26
N PHE A 48 21.05 3.70 -27.87
CA PHE A 48 21.34 3.29 -26.50
C PHE A 48 22.40 2.20 -26.46
N SER A 49 23.41 2.38 -25.60
CA SER A 49 24.42 1.35 -25.36
C SER A 49 23.85 0.26 -24.44
N ASP A 50 24.50 -0.90 -24.41
CA ASP A 50 24.13 -2.00 -23.51
C ASP A 50 24.19 -1.56 -22.04
N GLU A 51 25.16 -0.72 -21.69
CA GLU A 51 25.32 -0.17 -20.35
C GLU A 51 24.15 0.74 -19.98
N GLU A 52 23.67 1.57 -20.90
CA GLU A 52 22.52 2.44 -20.69
C GLU A 52 21.23 1.62 -20.50
N VAL A 53 21.05 0.58 -21.31
CA VAL A 53 19.91 -0.34 -21.18
C VAL A 53 19.92 -1.04 -19.82
N GLU A 54 21.09 -1.49 -19.36
CA GLU A 54 21.23 -2.13 -18.04
C GLU A 54 20.87 -1.18 -16.91
N LYS A 55 21.29 0.09 -16.99
CA LYS A 55 20.93 1.11 -15.99
C LYS A 55 19.42 1.34 -15.92
N LEU A 56 18.75 1.38 -17.07
CA LEU A 56 17.31 1.56 -17.13
C LEU A 56 16.57 0.33 -16.58
N CYS A 57 17.12 -0.87 -16.81
CA CYS A 57 16.59 -2.09 -16.22
C CYS A 57 16.70 -2.05 -14.68
N ASP A 58 17.83 -1.62 -14.15
CA ASP A 58 18.07 -1.50 -12.70
C ASP A 58 17.08 -0.51 -12.06
N ILE A 59 16.83 0.62 -12.75
CA ILE A 59 15.84 1.61 -12.30
C ILE A 59 14.45 0.98 -12.24
N TYR A 60 14.07 0.25 -13.28
CA TYR A 60 12.77 -0.45 -13.31
C TYR A 60 12.65 -1.45 -12.17
N GLU A 61 13.67 -2.27 -11.95
CA GLU A 61 13.68 -3.25 -10.85
C GLU A 61 13.55 -2.58 -9.48
N ALA A 62 14.24 -1.44 -9.28
CA ALA A 62 14.14 -0.67 -8.05
C ALA A 62 12.72 -0.11 -7.84
N ARG A 63 12.07 0.34 -8.91
CA ARG A 63 10.69 0.83 -8.86
C ARG A 63 9.70 -0.30 -8.54
N CYS A 64 9.92 -1.49 -9.10
CA CYS A 64 9.12 -2.67 -8.79
C CYS A 64 9.24 -3.05 -7.30
N ALA A 65 10.46 -3.03 -6.76
CA ALA A 65 10.70 -3.34 -5.35
C ALA A 65 9.96 -2.35 -4.44
N THR A 66 10.04 -1.05 -4.74
CA THR A 66 9.33 0.00 -3.99
C THR A 66 7.81 -0.22 -4.04
N PHE A 67 7.27 -0.49 -5.21
CA PHE A 67 5.85 -0.76 -5.39
C PHE A 67 5.40 -1.97 -4.56
N ASN A 68 6.16 -3.06 -4.61
CA ASN A 68 5.83 -4.28 -3.87
C ASN A 68 5.87 -4.07 -2.35
N GLU A 69 6.84 -3.31 -1.84
CA GLU A 69 6.91 -2.96 -0.41
C GLU A 69 5.68 -2.16 0.04
N LEU A 70 5.25 -1.21 -0.78
CA LEU A 70 4.06 -0.41 -0.49
C LEU A 70 2.78 -1.26 -0.51
N GLU A 71 2.68 -2.21 -1.43
CA GLU A 71 1.56 -3.15 -1.49
C GLU A 71 1.51 -4.03 -0.24
N GLU A 72 2.65 -4.51 0.23
CA GLU A 72 2.74 -5.30 1.47
C GLU A 72 2.29 -4.46 2.68
N GLU A 73 2.72 -3.21 2.75
CA GLU A 73 2.32 -2.28 3.80
C GLU A 73 0.80 -2.05 3.77
N MET A 74 0.22 -1.91 2.58
CA MET A 74 -1.23 -1.76 2.41
C MET A 74 -1.98 -3.00 2.93
N GLU A 75 -1.50 -4.20 2.64
CA GLU A 75 -2.10 -5.44 3.15
C GLU A 75 -2.14 -5.48 4.68
N VAL A 76 -1.06 -5.05 5.32
CA VAL A 76 -0.99 -4.99 6.79
C VAL A 76 -2.03 -4.01 7.34
N ILE A 77 -2.15 -2.84 6.73
CA ILE A 77 -3.13 -1.82 7.13
C ILE A 77 -4.57 -2.34 6.94
N GLU A 78 -4.87 -2.95 5.80
CA GLU A 78 -6.18 -3.51 5.51
C GLU A 78 -6.56 -4.60 6.51
N HIS A 79 -5.61 -5.47 6.84
CA HIS A 79 -5.82 -6.51 7.85
C HIS A 79 -6.10 -5.91 9.23
N ALA A 80 -5.34 -4.89 9.63
CA ALA A 80 -5.54 -4.20 10.90
C ALA A 80 -6.93 -3.54 10.97
N ILE A 81 -7.39 -2.91 9.89
CA ILE A 81 -8.72 -2.32 9.80
C ILE A 81 -9.80 -3.38 10.01
N GLU A 82 -9.64 -4.54 9.37
CA GLU A 82 -10.57 -5.65 9.50
C GLU A 82 -10.65 -6.14 10.95
N VAL A 83 -9.50 -6.30 11.61
CA VAL A 83 -9.44 -6.73 13.02
C VAL A 83 -10.16 -5.72 13.92
N PHE A 84 -9.90 -4.43 13.76
CA PHE A 84 -10.57 -3.40 14.57
C PHE A 84 -12.06 -3.31 14.28
N SER A 85 -12.48 -3.53 13.03
CA SER A 85 -13.88 -3.58 12.66
C SER A 85 -14.61 -4.75 13.34
N ASP A 86 -13.96 -5.92 13.40
CA ASP A 86 -14.49 -7.09 14.11
C ASP A 86 -14.59 -6.83 15.62
N MET A 87 -13.62 -6.15 16.20
CA MET A 87 -13.64 -5.75 17.61
C MET A 87 -14.81 -4.81 17.91
N GLU A 88 -15.10 -3.86 17.03
CA GLU A 88 -16.26 -2.97 17.17
C GLU A 88 -17.57 -3.77 17.17
N SER A 89 -17.72 -4.75 16.29
CA SER A 89 -18.90 -5.60 16.22
C SER A 89 -19.11 -6.39 17.51
N VAL A 90 -18.03 -6.95 18.06
CA VAL A 90 -18.08 -7.68 19.33
C VAL A 90 -18.50 -6.75 20.49
N VAL A 91 -17.92 -5.55 20.53
CA VAL A 91 -18.26 -4.57 21.56
C VAL A 91 -19.73 -4.18 21.48
N ASP A 92 -20.26 -3.93 20.28
CA ASP A 92 -21.65 -3.59 20.06
C ASP A 92 -22.59 -4.69 20.58
N GLU A 93 -22.26 -5.97 20.31
CA GLU A 93 -23.03 -7.11 20.82
C GLU A 93 -23.00 -7.16 22.35
N LEU A 94 -21.82 -6.93 22.97
CA LEU A 94 -21.70 -6.93 24.42
C LEU A 94 -22.53 -5.82 25.06
N TYR A 95 -22.57 -4.64 24.46
CA TYR A 95 -23.42 -3.55 24.90
C TYR A 95 -24.90 -3.91 24.77
N ARG A 96 -25.30 -4.49 23.66
CA ARG A 96 -26.69 -4.88 23.38
C ARG A 96 -27.20 -5.82 24.47
N TYR A 97 -26.38 -6.75 24.91
CA TYR A 97 -26.75 -7.73 25.95
C TYR A 97 -26.37 -7.26 27.36
N LYS A 98 -25.89 -6.03 27.52
CA LYS A 98 -25.48 -5.43 28.81
C LYS A 98 -24.40 -6.25 29.53
N ILE A 99 -23.52 -6.90 28.78
CA ILE A 99 -22.42 -7.69 29.32
C ILE A 99 -21.19 -6.80 29.58
N TRP A 100 -21.02 -5.75 28.79
CA TRP A 100 -19.89 -4.84 28.88
C TRP A 100 -20.37 -3.38 28.86
N GLU A 101 -19.89 -2.59 29.78
CA GLU A 101 -20.22 -1.17 29.92
C GLU A 101 -19.11 -0.22 29.51
N GLY A 102 -17.95 -0.75 29.22
CA GLY A 102 -16.76 0.02 28.89
C GLY A 102 -16.59 0.31 27.45
#